data_47de80e5443e7232ba1e2a52d5358d83
#
_entry.id   47de80e5443e7232ba1e2a52d5358d83
#
_cell.length_a   1.000
_cell.length_b   1.000
_cell.length_c   1.000
_cell.angle_alpha   90.00
_cell.angle_beta   90.00
_cell.angle_gamma   90.00
#
_symmetry.space_group_name_H-M   'P 1'
#
loop_
_entity.id
_entity.type
_entity.pdbx_description
1 polymer ?
#
loop_
_entity_poly.entity_id
_entity_poly.type
_entity_poly.pdbx_seq_one_letter_code
_entity_poly.pdbx_strand_id
1 'polypeptide(L)'
;MVLYGRQIPSIAEQLGVTIKEAQKIYDSVLANFPELASFIEQTQQFARDHGYVCTNWGRRRQLPNMQLPLYEFTYKNGVSNTFDPLLDDVDEEYSNEVPLELVEEYTNKLINCWGYKQKAAFLETLAQQGIEVVDNSRKVIDSERQCMNSVVQGSAADLTKLAMIELYNNQELKDLGFKMLIPVHDEIIAECPVENSARCAELMSQCMLYAGKDLCVPLKCDTDAFYHWYGEKLDPVTLKPLGKEH
;
A
#
# COMPACT_ATOMS: atom_id res chain seq x y z
N MET A 1 5.59 1.92 -10.18
CA MET A 1 4.72 0.91 -10.82
C MET A 1 4.84 -0.45 -10.14
N VAL A 2 6.02 -1.07 -10.06
CA VAL A 2 6.27 -2.35 -9.35
C VAL A 2 6.02 -2.22 -7.85
N LEU A 3 6.54 -1.17 -7.19
CA LEU A 3 6.37 -0.88 -5.76
C LEU A 3 4.90 -0.79 -5.30
N TYR A 4 3.98 -0.39 -6.19
CA TYR A 4 2.57 -0.20 -5.83
C TYR A 4 1.71 -1.44 -6.09
N GLY A 5 2.32 -2.62 -6.33
CA GLY A 5 1.61 -3.88 -6.50
C GLY A 5 0.63 -3.89 -7.67
N ARG A 6 0.90 -3.12 -8.74
CA ARG A 6 0.06 -3.17 -9.96
C ARG A 6 0.12 -4.54 -10.57
N GLN A 7 -1.05 -5.06 -10.92
CA GLN A 7 -1.14 -6.35 -11.62
C GLN A 7 -0.62 -6.23 -13.05
N ILE A 8 -0.08 -7.32 -13.56
CA ILE A 8 0.50 -7.42 -14.90
C ILE A 8 -0.45 -6.92 -16.00
N PRO A 9 -1.77 -7.24 -15.98
CA PRO A 9 -2.69 -6.70 -16.99
C PRO A 9 -2.75 -5.17 -17.01
N SER A 10 -2.75 -4.51 -15.85
CA SER A 10 -2.76 -3.05 -15.76
C SER A 10 -1.44 -2.42 -16.23
N ILE A 11 -0.32 -3.12 -16.04
CA ILE A 11 0.99 -2.71 -16.57
C ILE A 11 0.98 -2.84 -18.09
N ALA A 12 0.45 -3.94 -18.62
CA ALA A 12 0.35 -4.19 -20.06
C ALA A 12 -0.48 -3.10 -20.76
N GLU A 13 -1.63 -2.76 -20.19
CA GLU A 13 -2.52 -1.70 -20.71
C GLU A 13 -1.81 -0.33 -20.73
N GLN A 14 -1.15 0.04 -19.62
CA GLN A 14 -0.47 1.33 -19.52
C GLN A 14 0.72 1.47 -20.48
N LEU A 15 1.45 0.38 -20.71
CA LEU A 15 2.61 0.35 -21.59
C LEU A 15 2.24 0.08 -23.05
N GLY A 16 1.00 -0.31 -23.36
CA GLY A 16 0.56 -0.68 -24.69
C GLY A 16 1.22 -1.97 -25.21
N VAL A 17 1.58 -2.90 -24.30
CA VAL A 17 2.27 -4.15 -24.62
C VAL A 17 1.39 -5.36 -24.28
N THR A 18 1.78 -6.55 -24.74
CA THR A 18 1.09 -7.79 -24.36
C THR A 18 1.33 -8.15 -22.88
N ILE A 19 0.44 -8.95 -22.31
CA ILE A 19 0.57 -9.45 -20.91
C ILE A 19 1.91 -10.20 -20.73
N LYS A 20 2.36 -10.97 -21.75
CA LYS A 20 3.63 -11.70 -21.71
C LYS A 20 4.84 -10.76 -21.69
N GLU A 21 4.78 -9.67 -22.44
CA GLU A 21 5.84 -8.66 -22.44
C GLU A 21 5.85 -7.88 -21.13
N ALA A 22 4.68 -7.50 -20.62
CA ALA A 22 4.57 -6.84 -19.32
C ALA A 22 5.11 -7.73 -18.18
N GLN A 23 4.87 -9.03 -18.22
CA GLN A 23 5.45 -9.99 -17.28
C GLN A 23 6.97 -10.00 -17.36
N LYS A 24 7.54 -10.11 -18.56
CA LYS A 24 9.00 -10.07 -18.74
C LYS A 24 9.63 -8.78 -18.23
N ILE A 25 8.98 -7.64 -18.48
CA ILE A 25 9.44 -6.34 -17.97
C ILE A 25 9.42 -6.34 -16.44
N TYR A 26 8.34 -6.81 -15.82
CA TYR A 26 8.20 -6.91 -14.37
C TYR A 26 9.29 -7.80 -13.76
N ASP A 27 9.48 -9.00 -14.31
CA ASP A 27 10.49 -9.96 -13.85
C ASP A 27 11.91 -9.41 -14.02
N SER A 28 12.17 -8.71 -15.14
CA SER A 28 13.46 -8.04 -15.38
C SER A 28 13.75 -6.93 -14.36
N VAL A 29 12.73 -6.14 -13.98
CA VAL A 29 12.90 -5.11 -12.95
C VAL A 29 13.25 -5.75 -11.60
N LEU A 30 12.53 -6.78 -11.18
CA LEU A 30 12.83 -7.47 -9.92
C LEU A 30 14.20 -8.17 -9.94
N ALA A 31 14.61 -8.75 -11.08
CA ALA A 31 15.93 -9.37 -11.23
C ALA A 31 17.07 -8.35 -11.15
N ASN A 32 16.85 -7.13 -11.68
CA ASN A 32 17.87 -6.06 -11.61
C ASN A 32 17.92 -5.36 -10.24
N PHE A 33 16.88 -5.48 -9.43
CA PHE A 33 16.77 -4.89 -8.09
C PHE A 33 16.41 -5.98 -7.06
N PRO A 34 17.29 -6.89 -6.72
CA PRO A 34 17.00 -8.02 -5.81
C PRO A 34 16.64 -7.54 -4.40
N GLU A 35 17.20 -6.43 -3.93
CA GLU A 35 16.86 -5.84 -2.64
C GLU A 35 15.41 -5.33 -2.61
N LEU A 36 14.91 -4.81 -3.73
CA LEU A 36 13.51 -4.41 -3.86
C LEU A 36 12.58 -5.62 -3.81
N ALA A 37 12.93 -6.71 -4.49
CA ALA A 37 12.15 -7.95 -4.45
C ALA A 37 12.08 -8.51 -3.02
N SER A 38 13.22 -8.56 -2.34
CA SER A 38 13.33 -9.00 -0.94
C SER A 38 12.52 -8.10 0.01
N PHE A 39 12.57 -6.78 -0.18
CA PHE A 39 11.79 -5.84 0.62
C PHE A 39 10.28 -6.05 0.46
N ILE A 40 9.81 -6.28 -0.77
CA ILE A 40 8.39 -6.57 -1.04
C ILE A 40 7.97 -7.84 -0.32
N GLU A 41 8.74 -8.93 -0.49
CA GLU A 41 8.44 -10.23 0.11
C GLU A 41 8.43 -10.17 1.63
N GLN A 42 9.45 -9.60 2.24
CA GLN A 42 9.56 -9.45 3.70
C GLN A 42 8.43 -8.60 4.27
N THR A 43 8.06 -7.50 3.60
CA THR A 43 6.99 -6.62 4.05
C THR A 43 5.63 -7.32 3.99
N GLN A 44 5.37 -8.08 2.93
CA GLN A 44 4.14 -8.86 2.79
C GLN A 44 4.10 -10.01 3.81
N GLN A 45 5.21 -10.71 4.03
CA GLN A 45 5.28 -11.77 5.02
C GLN A 45 5.04 -11.22 6.44
N PHE A 46 5.68 -10.10 6.78
CA PHE A 46 5.43 -9.43 8.06
C PHE A 46 3.95 -9.08 8.25
N ALA A 47 3.29 -8.58 7.18
CA ALA A 47 1.87 -8.26 7.24
C ALA A 47 0.97 -9.50 7.40
N ARG A 48 1.34 -10.65 6.82
CA ARG A 48 0.63 -11.92 7.03
C ARG A 48 0.76 -12.41 8.47
N ASP A 49 1.97 -12.31 9.03
CA ASP A 49 2.24 -12.80 10.39
C ASP A 49 1.60 -11.91 11.47
N HIS A 50 1.52 -10.60 11.26
CA HIS A 50 1.13 -9.63 12.28
C HIS A 50 -0.20 -8.90 12.03
N GLY A 51 -0.75 -8.94 10.82
CA GLY A 51 -1.99 -8.23 10.45
C GLY A 51 -1.83 -6.71 10.30
N TYR A 52 -0.60 -6.18 10.23
CA TYR A 52 -0.32 -4.76 10.01
C TYR A 52 1.05 -4.54 9.35
N VAL A 53 1.27 -3.34 8.86
CA VAL A 53 2.60 -2.83 8.46
C VAL A 53 2.90 -1.51 9.16
N CYS A 54 4.18 -1.11 9.17
CA CYS A 54 4.63 0.14 9.73
C CYS A 54 5.27 1.04 8.69
N THR A 55 5.10 2.35 8.84
CA THR A 55 5.93 3.35 8.16
C THR A 55 7.34 3.37 8.74
N ASN A 56 8.28 4.09 8.11
CA ASN A 56 9.64 4.28 8.61
C ASN A 56 9.68 4.90 10.02
N TRP A 57 8.63 5.62 10.42
CA TRP A 57 8.49 6.24 11.74
C TRP A 57 7.60 5.44 12.70
N GLY A 58 7.29 4.18 12.36
CA GLY A 58 6.58 3.24 13.24
C GLY A 58 5.06 3.42 13.29
N ARG A 59 4.46 4.27 12.46
CA ARG A 59 3.00 4.38 12.38
C ARG A 59 2.42 3.12 11.75
N ARG A 60 1.49 2.48 12.47
CA ARG A 60 0.88 1.21 12.04
C ARG A 60 -0.31 1.43 11.11
N ARG A 61 -0.39 0.59 10.08
CA ARG A 61 -1.56 0.39 9.23
C ARG A 61 -2.07 -1.02 9.40
N GLN A 62 -3.26 -1.19 9.95
CA GLN A 62 -3.92 -2.49 10.11
C GLN A 62 -4.34 -3.06 8.76
N LEU A 63 -4.06 -4.34 8.54
CA LEU A 63 -4.35 -5.10 7.31
C LEU A 63 -4.86 -6.50 7.67
N PRO A 64 -6.00 -6.61 8.37
CA PRO A 64 -6.49 -7.91 8.86
C PRO A 64 -6.75 -8.91 7.73
N ASN A 65 -7.08 -8.44 6.54
CA ASN A 65 -7.31 -9.31 5.39
C ASN A 65 -6.05 -10.04 4.88
N MET A 66 -4.84 -9.59 5.30
CA MET A 66 -3.58 -10.31 4.98
C MET A 66 -3.49 -11.66 5.68
N GLN A 67 -4.23 -11.84 6.77
CA GLN A 67 -4.24 -13.07 7.58
C GLN A 67 -5.38 -14.02 7.18
N LEU A 68 -6.25 -13.61 6.27
CA LEU A 68 -7.31 -14.49 5.77
C LEU A 68 -6.75 -15.57 4.87
N PRO A 69 -7.25 -16.82 4.96
CA PRO A 69 -7.00 -17.82 3.95
C PRO A 69 -7.65 -17.40 2.62
N LEU A 70 -7.07 -17.81 1.51
CA LEU A 70 -7.61 -17.49 0.17
C LEU A 70 -9.02 -18.01 -0.01
N TYR A 71 -9.30 -19.20 0.54
CA TYR A 71 -10.61 -19.83 0.55
C TYR A 71 -10.89 -20.42 1.91
N GLU A 72 -12.12 -20.24 2.39
CA GLU A 72 -12.63 -20.90 3.60
C GLU A 72 -13.69 -21.91 3.18
N PHE A 73 -13.65 -23.09 3.76
CA PHE A 73 -14.54 -24.19 3.44
C PHE A 73 -15.28 -24.63 4.71
N THR A 74 -16.60 -24.75 4.63
CA THR A 74 -17.42 -25.19 5.75
C THR A 74 -18.50 -26.15 5.25
N TYR A 75 -18.82 -27.18 6.04
CA TYR A 75 -19.98 -28.01 5.75
C TYR A 75 -21.26 -27.29 6.12
N LYS A 76 -22.21 -27.24 5.20
CA LYS A 76 -23.48 -26.50 5.34
C LYS A 76 -24.37 -27.02 6.48
N ASN A 77 -24.37 -28.34 6.71
CA ASN A 77 -25.26 -29.00 7.70
C ASN A 77 -24.48 -29.67 8.83
N GLY A 78 -23.18 -29.42 8.93
CA GLY A 78 -22.29 -30.20 9.80
C GLY A 78 -22.13 -31.65 9.33
N VAL A 79 -21.00 -32.26 9.66
CA VAL A 79 -20.76 -33.67 9.44
C VAL A 79 -20.41 -34.26 10.80
N SER A 80 -21.02 -35.39 11.14
CA SER A 80 -20.66 -36.13 12.37
C SER A 80 -19.22 -36.64 12.23
N ASN A 81 -18.33 -36.18 13.11
CA ASN A 81 -16.92 -36.56 13.10
C ASN A 81 -16.61 -37.91 13.74
N THR A 82 -17.61 -38.57 14.32
CA THR A 82 -17.39 -39.84 15.03
C THR A 82 -18.43 -40.87 14.64
N PHE A 83 -18.08 -41.72 13.66
CA PHE A 83 -18.65 -43.04 13.58
C PHE A 83 -17.65 -44.02 14.20
N ASP A 84 -17.69 -44.18 15.52
CA ASP A 84 -17.11 -45.34 16.21
C ASP A 84 -18.26 -46.25 16.61
N PRO A 85 -18.45 -47.39 15.93
CA PRO A 85 -19.57 -48.30 16.17
C PRO A 85 -19.47 -49.03 17.53
N LEU A 86 -18.47 -48.74 18.36
CA LEU A 86 -18.22 -49.37 19.67
C LEU A 86 -18.49 -48.47 20.88
N LEU A 87 -18.90 -47.20 20.65
CA LEU A 87 -19.20 -46.25 21.71
C LEU A 87 -20.70 -45.91 21.71
N ASP A 88 -21.47 -46.59 22.59
CA ASP A 88 -22.93 -46.49 22.69
C ASP A 88 -23.47 -45.17 23.30
N ASP A 89 -22.62 -44.24 23.76
CA ASP A 89 -23.03 -42.98 24.43
C ASP A 89 -22.03 -41.84 24.13
N VAL A 90 -21.90 -41.44 22.87
CA VAL A 90 -21.17 -40.20 22.52
C VAL A 90 -22.17 -39.20 21.99
N ASP A 91 -22.27 -38.03 22.64
CA ASP A 91 -22.92 -36.86 22.05
C ASP A 91 -22.32 -36.63 20.64
N GLU A 92 -23.16 -36.75 19.59
CA GLU A 92 -22.73 -36.51 18.21
C GLU A 92 -22.25 -35.05 18.11
N GLU A 93 -20.93 -34.84 18.17
CA GLU A 93 -20.34 -33.52 17.97
C GLU A 93 -20.31 -33.23 16.46
N TYR A 94 -21.27 -32.44 15.99
CA TYR A 94 -21.34 -31.98 14.62
C TYR A 94 -20.32 -30.88 14.42
N SER A 95 -19.32 -31.12 13.61
CA SER A 95 -18.37 -30.09 13.17
C SER A 95 -18.72 -29.58 11.77
N ASN A 96 -18.68 -28.26 11.58
CA ASN A 96 -18.79 -27.64 10.27
C ASN A 96 -17.42 -27.52 9.59
N GLU A 97 -16.34 -27.97 10.24
CA GLU A 97 -14.98 -27.84 9.73
C GLU A 97 -14.69 -28.91 8.68
N VAL A 98 -14.15 -28.49 7.54
CA VAL A 98 -13.63 -29.39 6.51
C VAL A 98 -12.22 -29.83 6.90
N PRO A 99 -11.85 -31.11 6.78
CA PRO A 99 -10.51 -31.61 7.08
C PRO A 99 -9.41 -30.82 6.35
N LEU A 100 -8.31 -30.53 7.03
CA LEU A 100 -7.20 -29.71 6.50
C LEU A 100 -6.66 -30.24 5.17
N GLU A 101 -6.56 -31.57 5.02
CA GLU A 101 -6.10 -32.20 3.78
C GLU A 101 -6.99 -31.85 2.58
N LEU A 102 -8.32 -31.81 2.77
CA LEU A 102 -9.28 -31.42 1.75
C LEU A 102 -9.24 -29.91 1.50
N VAL A 103 -9.04 -29.09 2.53
CA VAL A 103 -8.88 -27.64 2.42
C VAL A 103 -7.68 -27.31 1.54
N GLU A 104 -6.54 -27.98 1.75
CA GLU A 104 -5.34 -27.80 0.91
C GLU A 104 -5.58 -28.27 -0.53
N GLU A 105 -6.20 -29.43 -0.71
CA GLU A 105 -6.51 -29.96 -2.05
C GLU A 105 -7.44 -29.02 -2.82
N TYR A 106 -8.53 -28.56 -2.20
CA TYR A 106 -9.52 -27.69 -2.84
C TYR A 106 -8.95 -26.30 -3.12
N THR A 107 -8.16 -25.74 -2.19
CA THR A 107 -7.46 -24.48 -2.39
C THR A 107 -6.52 -24.56 -3.59
N ASN A 108 -5.70 -25.61 -3.68
CA ASN A 108 -4.80 -25.84 -4.80
C ASN A 108 -5.55 -25.99 -6.12
N LYS A 109 -6.68 -26.68 -6.13
CA LYS A 109 -7.52 -26.81 -7.34
C LYS A 109 -8.08 -25.46 -7.76
N LEU A 110 -8.58 -24.63 -6.81
CA LEU A 110 -9.13 -23.30 -7.10
C LEU A 110 -8.09 -22.31 -7.61
N ILE A 111 -6.88 -22.34 -7.05
CA ILE A 111 -5.75 -21.50 -7.50
C ILE A 111 -5.33 -21.88 -8.93
N ASN A 112 -5.32 -23.18 -9.25
CA ASN A 112 -4.90 -23.70 -10.56
C ASN A 112 -6.01 -23.74 -11.61
N CYS A 113 -7.23 -23.30 -11.30
CA CYS A 113 -8.31 -23.22 -12.29
C CYS A 113 -8.01 -22.17 -13.36
N TRP A 114 -7.93 -22.64 -14.63
CA TRP A 114 -7.71 -21.78 -15.79
C TRP A 114 -9.05 -21.23 -16.31
N GLY A 115 -9.44 -20.08 -15.74
CA GLY A 115 -10.60 -19.33 -16.19
C GLY A 115 -11.87 -19.53 -15.35
N TYR A 116 -12.77 -18.52 -15.48
CA TYR A 116 -13.99 -18.40 -14.68
C TYR A 116 -14.90 -19.64 -14.76
N LYS A 117 -15.03 -20.26 -15.95
CA LYS A 117 -15.93 -21.40 -16.14
C LYS A 117 -15.49 -22.65 -15.37
N GLN A 118 -14.18 -22.92 -15.33
CA GLN A 118 -13.65 -24.09 -14.58
C GLN A 118 -13.79 -23.87 -13.08
N LYS A 119 -13.48 -22.65 -12.60
CA LYS A 119 -13.65 -22.27 -11.20
C LYS A 119 -15.13 -22.41 -10.77
N ALA A 120 -16.06 -21.89 -11.58
CA ALA A 120 -17.49 -21.97 -11.29
C ALA A 120 -17.98 -23.42 -11.24
N ALA A 121 -17.58 -24.26 -12.19
CA ALA A 121 -17.95 -25.69 -12.21
C ALA A 121 -17.41 -26.44 -10.98
N PHE A 122 -16.20 -26.14 -10.53
CA PHE A 122 -15.64 -26.76 -9.33
C PHE A 122 -16.36 -26.30 -8.05
N LEU A 123 -16.68 -25.02 -7.93
CA LEU A 123 -17.48 -24.49 -6.82
C LEU A 123 -18.87 -25.12 -6.76
N GLU A 124 -19.50 -25.34 -7.92
CA GLU A 124 -20.79 -26.05 -8.01
C GLU A 124 -20.68 -27.50 -7.53
N THR A 125 -19.58 -28.18 -7.87
CA THR A 125 -19.32 -29.55 -7.37
C THR A 125 -19.19 -29.58 -5.85
N LEU A 126 -18.48 -28.62 -5.24
CA LEU A 126 -18.35 -28.51 -3.78
C LEU A 126 -19.71 -28.22 -3.12
N ALA A 127 -20.50 -27.35 -3.73
CA ALA A 127 -21.84 -27.03 -3.22
C ALA A 127 -22.78 -28.26 -3.25
N GLN A 128 -22.66 -29.12 -4.26
CA GLN A 128 -23.41 -30.39 -4.35
C GLN A 128 -22.96 -31.39 -3.27
N GLN A 129 -21.72 -31.30 -2.82
CA GLN A 129 -21.19 -32.07 -1.68
C GLN A 129 -21.54 -31.46 -0.32
N GLY A 130 -22.34 -30.39 -0.30
CA GLY A 130 -22.72 -29.70 0.92
C GLY A 130 -21.62 -28.79 1.51
N ILE A 131 -20.59 -28.44 0.72
CA ILE A 131 -19.49 -27.57 1.14
C ILE A 131 -19.76 -26.16 0.67
N GLU A 132 -19.80 -25.21 1.60
CA GLU A 132 -19.82 -23.78 1.32
C GLU A 132 -18.39 -23.26 1.23
N VAL A 133 -18.15 -22.39 0.24
CA VAL A 133 -16.83 -21.80 -0.04
C VAL A 133 -16.91 -20.29 0.04
N VAL A 134 -16.12 -19.68 0.93
CA VAL A 134 -15.93 -18.23 0.95
C VAL A 134 -14.64 -17.90 0.20
N ASP A 135 -14.76 -17.11 -0.87
CA ASP A 135 -13.62 -16.66 -1.67
C ASP A 135 -13.09 -15.32 -1.14
N ASN A 136 -11.97 -15.36 -0.45
CA ASN A 136 -11.27 -14.21 0.08
C ASN A 136 -10.14 -13.71 -0.83
N SER A 137 -9.88 -14.37 -1.96
CA SER A 137 -8.73 -14.10 -2.82
C SER A 137 -8.60 -12.63 -3.22
N ARG A 138 -9.73 -11.97 -3.52
CA ARG A 138 -9.74 -10.54 -3.84
C ARG A 138 -9.36 -9.67 -2.64
N LYS A 139 -9.87 -9.98 -1.45
CA LYS A 139 -9.56 -9.23 -0.21
C LYS A 139 -8.06 -9.34 0.13
N VAL A 140 -7.49 -10.53 -0.01
CA VAL A 140 -6.07 -10.78 0.24
C VAL A 140 -5.21 -10.01 -0.77
N ILE A 141 -5.49 -10.14 -2.08
CA ILE A 141 -4.77 -9.43 -3.15
C ILE A 141 -4.84 -7.90 -2.97
N ASP A 142 -6.01 -7.35 -2.64
CA ASP A 142 -6.16 -5.92 -2.41
C ASP A 142 -5.38 -5.47 -1.15
N SER A 143 -5.29 -6.31 -0.12
CA SER A 143 -4.49 -6.04 1.07
C SER A 143 -2.98 -6.12 0.80
N GLU A 144 -2.51 -7.03 -0.05
CA GLU A 144 -1.12 -7.09 -0.50
C GLU A 144 -0.69 -5.80 -1.20
N ARG A 145 -1.57 -5.22 -2.03
CA ARG A 145 -1.34 -3.92 -2.66
C ARG A 145 -1.31 -2.79 -1.64
N GLN A 146 -2.27 -2.79 -0.70
CA GLN A 146 -2.34 -1.80 0.37
C GLN A 146 -1.12 -1.88 1.29
N CYS A 147 -0.56 -3.07 1.50
CA CYS A 147 0.62 -3.31 2.29
C CYS A 147 1.79 -2.44 1.82
N MET A 148 2.22 -2.58 0.57
CA MET A 148 3.35 -1.82 0.01
C MET A 148 3.05 -0.32 -0.07
N ASN A 149 1.85 0.05 -0.51
CA ASN A 149 1.41 1.44 -0.55
C ASN A 149 1.47 2.10 0.84
N SER A 150 1.06 1.38 1.87
CA SER A 150 1.01 1.91 3.24
C SER A 150 2.40 2.18 3.80
N VAL A 151 3.38 1.35 3.47
CA VAL A 151 4.78 1.59 3.89
C VAL A 151 5.35 2.79 3.14
N VAL A 152 5.28 2.81 1.82
CA VAL A 152 5.94 3.83 0.99
C VAL A 152 5.23 5.19 1.11
N GLN A 153 3.93 5.25 0.75
CA GLN A 153 3.17 6.50 0.78
C GLN A 153 2.87 6.95 2.21
N GLY A 154 2.70 5.99 3.13
CA GLY A 154 2.57 6.30 4.55
C GLY A 154 3.80 6.98 5.10
N SER A 155 5.00 6.51 4.75
CA SER A 155 6.26 7.15 5.15
C SER A 155 6.41 8.53 4.51
N ALA A 156 6.06 8.70 3.24
CA ALA A 156 6.06 10.02 2.60
C ALA A 156 5.12 11.00 3.31
N ALA A 157 3.90 10.57 3.68
CA ALA A 157 2.96 11.39 4.43
C ALA A 157 3.46 11.74 5.85
N ASP A 158 4.19 10.83 6.50
CA ASP A 158 4.79 11.11 7.80
C ASP A 158 5.93 12.14 7.67
N LEU A 159 6.74 12.04 6.60
CA LEU A 159 7.77 13.03 6.29
C LEU A 159 7.18 14.44 6.12
N THR A 160 6.09 14.57 5.35
CA THR A 160 5.41 15.87 5.19
C THR A 160 4.90 16.41 6.52
N LYS A 161 4.35 15.56 7.40
CA LYS A 161 3.92 15.97 8.73
C LYS A 161 5.07 16.41 9.64
N LEU A 162 6.21 15.71 9.58
CA LEU A 162 7.41 16.13 10.29
C LEU A 162 7.89 17.50 9.80
N ALA A 163 7.89 17.72 8.48
CA ALA A 163 8.20 19.02 7.90
C ALA A 163 7.27 20.12 8.41
N MET A 164 5.95 19.85 8.49
CA MET A 164 4.98 20.81 9.06
C MET A 164 5.28 21.14 10.54
N ILE A 165 5.72 20.14 11.32
CA ILE A 165 6.08 20.35 12.73
C ILE A 165 7.33 21.23 12.83
N GLU A 166 8.35 20.98 12.00
CA GLU A 166 9.57 21.79 11.95
C GLU A 166 9.25 23.25 11.55
N LEU A 167 8.43 23.44 10.52
CA LEU A 167 7.96 24.78 10.09
C LEU A 167 7.19 25.49 11.21
N TYR A 168 6.28 24.79 11.89
CA TYR A 168 5.48 25.34 12.97
C TYR A 168 6.35 25.73 14.17
N ASN A 169 7.39 24.99 14.50
CA ASN A 169 8.28 25.25 15.63
C ASN A 169 9.35 26.28 15.34
N ASN A 170 9.59 26.63 14.08
CA ASN A 170 10.61 27.59 13.69
C ASN A 170 10.20 29.04 14.13
N GLN A 171 10.91 29.60 15.11
CA GLN A 171 10.57 30.90 15.64
C GLN A 171 10.86 32.04 14.64
N GLU A 172 11.94 31.93 13.85
CA GLU A 172 12.27 32.93 12.84
C GLU A 172 11.18 33.06 11.78
N LEU A 173 10.60 31.92 11.32
CA LEU A 173 9.47 31.95 10.39
C LEU A 173 8.25 32.65 10.97
N LYS A 174 7.97 32.45 12.26
CA LYS A 174 6.87 33.15 12.95
C LYS A 174 7.09 34.66 13.00
N ASP A 175 8.31 35.06 13.34
CA ASP A 175 8.69 36.48 13.46
C ASP A 175 8.65 37.17 12.07
N LEU A 176 8.92 36.45 11.00
CA LEU A 176 8.80 36.88 9.60
C LEU A 176 7.36 36.94 9.09
N GLY A 177 6.38 36.51 9.87
CA GLY A 177 4.97 36.49 9.48
C GLY A 177 4.57 35.35 8.54
N PHE A 178 5.37 34.26 8.49
CA PHE A 178 5.07 33.07 7.73
C PHE A 178 3.87 32.31 8.31
N LYS A 179 2.97 31.86 7.43
CA LYS A 179 1.80 31.05 7.82
C LYS A 179 1.63 29.89 6.85
N MET A 180 1.62 28.68 7.38
CA MET A 180 1.20 27.50 6.61
C MET A 180 -0.29 27.58 6.35
N LEU A 181 -0.71 27.30 5.11
CA LEU A 181 -2.11 27.33 4.70
C LEU A 181 -2.65 25.92 4.45
N ILE A 182 -2.06 25.19 3.50
CA ILE A 182 -2.58 23.92 3.01
C ILE A 182 -1.44 22.97 2.69
N PRO A 183 -1.45 21.73 3.19
CA PRO A 183 -0.64 20.63 2.65
C PRO A 183 -1.34 20.00 1.44
N VAL A 184 -0.62 19.78 0.35
CA VAL A 184 -1.10 19.11 -0.86
C VAL A 184 -0.12 18.00 -1.22
N HIS A 185 -0.45 16.75 -0.88
CA HIS A 185 0.42 15.58 -1.04
C HIS A 185 1.80 15.76 -0.38
N ASP A 186 2.82 16.04 -1.16
CA ASP A 186 4.22 16.28 -0.78
C ASP A 186 4.60 17.77 -0.81
N GLU A 187 3.65 18.64 -1.07
CA GLU A 187 3.82 20.10 -1.09
C GLU A 187 3.19 20.76 0.14
N ILE A 188 3.74 21.86 0.56
CA ILE A 188 3.19 22.72 1.61
C ILE A 188 3.04 24.13 1.04
N ILE A 189 1.82 24.63 1.05
CA ILE A 189 1.49 25.98 0.60
C ILE A 189 1.46 26.90 1.83
N ALA A 190 2.13 28.01 1.72
CA ALA A 190 2.24 29.00 2.78
C ALA A 190 2.15 30.43 2.27
N GLU A 191 1.90 31.38 3.14
CA GLU A 191 1.96 32.82 2.83
C GLU A 191 2.96 33.52 3.77
N CYS A 192 3.56 34.59 3.25
CA CYS A 192 4.40 35.48 4.05
C CYS A 192 4.36 36.91 3.47
N PRO A 193 4.77 37.95 4.23
CA PRO A 193 5.00 39.27 3.69
C PRO A 193 6.01 39.24 2.52
N VAL A 194 5.76 40.06 1.50
CA VAL A 194 6.57 40.06 0.24
C VAL A 194 8.05 40.35 0.54
N GLU A 195 8.31 41.28 1.43
CA GLU A 195 9.66 41.68 1.87
C GLU A 195 10.45 40.52 2.51
N ASN A 196 9.77 39.54 3.06
CA ASN A 196 10.37 38.40 3.76
C ASN A 196 10.42 37.11 2.89
N SER A 197 9.96 37.19 1.63
CA SER A 197 9.78 36.00 0.78
C SER A 197 11.05 35.18 0.59
N ALA A 198 12.18 35.81 0.34
CA ALA A 198 13.46 35.13 0.15
C ALA A 198 13.90 34.35 1.40
N ARG A 199 13.80 34.97 2.57
CA ARG A 199 14.19 34.32 3.82
C ARG A 199 13.21 33.23 4.23
N CYS A 200 11.92 33.47 4.05
CA CYS A 200 10.89 32.46 4.29
C CYS A 200 11.07 31.23 3.39
N ALA A 201 11.36 31.43 2.09
CA ALA A 201 11.61 30.32 1.15
C ALA A 201 12.84 29.50 1.56
N GLU A 202 13.94 30.16 1.94
CA GLU A 202 15.15 29.48 2.41
C GLU A 202 14.87 28.64 3.68
N LEU A 203 14.25 29.22 4.70
CA LEU A 203 13.91 28.54 5.95
C LEU A 203 12.91 27.40 5.73
N MET A 204 11.92 27.59 4.85
CA MET A 204 10.97 26.57 4.50
C MET A 204 11.67 25.37 3.89
N SER A 205 12.56 25.58 2.91
CA SER A 205 13.36 24.50 2.32
C SER A 205 14.23 23.80 3.37
N GLN A 206 14.89 24.53 4.24
CA GLN A 206 15.72 23.97 5.30
C GLN A 206 14.89 23.08 6.27
N CYS A 207 13.73 23.55 6.73
CA CYS A 207 12.84 22.76 7.60
C CYS A 207 12.34 21.49 6.91
N MET A 208 11.95 21.58 5.64
CA MET A 208 11.49 20.41 4.88
C MET A 208 12.60 19.39 4.67
N LEU A 209 13.83 19.82 4.37
CA LEU A 209 14.99 18.94 4.25
C LEU A 209 15.38 18.32 5.59
N TYR A 210 15.32 19.09 6.67
CA TYR A 210 15.63 18.62 8.01
C TYR A 210 14.69 17.52 8.50
N ALA A 211 13.43 17.55 8.10
CA ALA A 211 12.47 16.49 8.42
C ALA A 211 12.90 15.11 7.93
N GLY A 212 13.70 15.04 6.87
CA GLY A 212 14.26 13.80 6.33
C GLY A 212 15.69 13.49 6.75
N LYS A 213 16.23 14.13 7.77
CA LYS A 213 17.63 13.98 8.24
C LYS A 213 18.03 12.53 8.55
N ASP A 214 17.07 11.72 8.98
CA ASP A 214 17.28 10.31 9.38
C ASP A 214 17.10 9.33 8.20
N LEU A 215 16.80 9.82 7.00
CA LEU A 215 16.71 9.00 5.80
C LEU A 215 18.10 8.70 5.23
N CYS A 216 18.29 7.48 4.74
CA CYS A 216 19.54 7.07 4.09
C CYS A 216 19.72 7.63 2.66
N VAL A 217 18.70 8.31 2.12
CA VAL A 217 18.73 8.95 0.81
C VAL A 217 18.59 10.46 0.96
N PRO A 218 19.34 11.27 0.17
CA PRO A 218 19.22 12.72 0.22
C PRO A 218 17.84 13.15 -0.30
N LEU A 219 17.21 14.09 0.40
CA LEU A 219 16.02 14.77 -0.08
C LEU A 219 16.38 15.99 -0.92
N LYS A 220 15.50 16.35 -1.85
CA LYS A 220 15.50 17.61 -2.55
C LYS A 220 14.18 18.32 -2.26
N CYS A 221 14.27 19.61 -1.98
CA CYS A 221 13.11 20.48 -1.80
C CYS A 221 13.35 21.75 -2.63
N ASP A 222 12.44 22.01 -3.54
CA ASP A 222 12.42 23.23 -4.33
C ASP A 222 11.32 24.15 -3.75
N THR A 223 11.60 25.43 -3.63
CA THR A 223 10.65 26.42 -3.11
C THR A 223 10.38 27.45 -4.19
N ASP A 224 9.10 27.61 -4.50
CA ASP A 224 8.61 28.56 -5.49
C ASP A 224 7.82 29.68 -4.83
N ALA A 225 7.83 30.87 -5.42
CA ALA A 225 7.02 31.99 -4.98
C ALA A 225 5.96 32.37 -6.02
N PHE A 226 4.80 32.83 -5.51
CA PHE A 226 3.69 33.32 -6.34
C PHE A 226 3.03 34.51 -5.63
N TYR A 227 2.55 35.51 -6.37
CA TYR A 227 1.74 36.57 -5.73
C TYR A 227 0.33 36.10 -5.36
N HIS A 228 -0.19 35.10 -6.05
CA HIS A 228 -1.50 34.50 -5.78
C HIS A 228 -1.59 33.10 -6.39
N TRP A 229 -2.52 32.31 -5.92
CA TRP A 229 -2.81 30.98 -6.47
C TRP A 229 -3.08 31.08 -7.97
N TYR A 230 -2.49 30.22 -8.79
CA TYR A 230 -2.45 30.29 -10.25
C TYR A 230 -1.68 31.48 -10.85
N GLY A 231 -0.88 32.18 -10.06
CA GLY A 231 0.05 33.21 -10.56
C GLY A 231 1.20 32.62 -11.36
N GLU A 232 1.97 33.50 -11.98
CA GLU A 232 3.25 33.10 -12.56
C GLU A 232 4.24 32.71 -11.48
N LYS A 233 5.04 31.68 -11.77
CA LYS A 233 6.14 31.25 -10.90
C LYS A 233 7.21 32.32 -10.85
N LEU A 234 7.56 32.73 -9.66
CA LEU A 234 8.55 33.78 -9.41
C LEU A 234 9.79 33.17 -8.74
N ASP A 235 10.92 33.75 -9.01
CA ASP A 235 12.11 33.54 -8.20
C ASP A 235 11.85 34.11 -6.77
N PRO A 236 11.99 33.31 -5.72
CA PRO A 236 11.64 33.76 -4.35
C PRO A 236 12.53 34.90 -3.81
N VAL A 237 13.70 35.11 -4.39
CA VAL A 237 14.66 36.15 -4.01
C VAL A 237 14.43 37.45 -4.77
N THR A 238 14.33 37.35 -6.09
CA THR A 238 14.22 38.53 -6.97
C THR A 238 12.79 38.93 -7.27
N LEU A 239 11.81 38.06 -6.97
CA LEU A 239 10.37 38.19 -7.28
C LEU A 239 10.10 38.47 -8.78
N LYS A 240 11.02 38.09 -9.64
CA LYS A 240 10.84 38.16 -11.09
C LYS A 240 10.25 36.87 -11.63
N PRO A 241 9.40 36.94 -12.66
CA PRO A 241 8.89 35.74 -13.30
C PRO A 241 10.03 34.84 -13.78
N LEU A 242 9.98 33.56 -13.35
CA LEU A 242 10.78 32.51 -13.96
C LEU A 242 10.11 32.21 -15.30
N GLY A 243 10.76 32.52 -16.45
CA GLY A 243 10.21 32.25 -17.77
C GLY A 243 9.73 30.78 -17.86
N LYS A 244 8.71 30.53 -18.69
CA LYS A 244 8.20 29.16 -18.91
C LYS A 244 9.35 28.26 -19.34
N GLU A 245 9.70 27.30 -18.48
CA GLU A 245 10.48 26.15 -18.93
C GLU A 245 9.63 25.38 -19.95
N HIS A 246 10.16 25.27 -21.16
CA HIS A 246 9.54 24.54 -22.29
C HIS A 246 9.84 23.05 -22.18
#